data_ccf2f299d4caa563c127489388041119
#
_entry.id   ccf2f299d4caa563c127489388041119
#
_cell.length_a   1.000
_cell.length_b   1.000
_cell.length_c   1.000
_cell.angle_alpha   90.00
_cell.angle_beta   90.00
_cell.angle_gamma   90.00
#
_symmetry.space_group_name_H-M   'P 1'
#
loop_
_entity.id
_entity.type
_entity.pdbx_description
1 polymer ?
#
loop_
_entity_poly.entity_id
_entity_poly.type
_entity_poly.pdbx_seq_one_letter_code
_entity_poly.pdbx_strand_id
1 'polypeptide(L)'
;MKVGVLFPSRFEDPGEFLADARAMETAGVDSVWVQDRDDDLDPLLMLAAIAAVTSQLRLGLNSQVPSPLAGEGQGGGADQRRIATLQLLSRNRVVVLEFPSPARGGGQGGGSSKDWQRVEVPADRDRWASTLEQAQKDGAYGVLVPFDPRLLDILRHPDDAIDRSDLILAQG
;
A
#
# COMPACT_ATOMS: atom_id res chain seq x y z
N MET A 1 12.42 5.45 -7.96
CA MET A 1 10.98 5.14 -8.17
C MET A 1 10.37 4.77 -6.83
N LYS A 2 9.13 5.18 -6.55
CA LYS A 2 8.41 4.77 -5.33
C LYS A 2 7.73 3.43 -5.53
N VAL A 3 7.71 2.60 -4.49
CA VAL A 3 7.03 1.31 -4.49
C VAL A 3 5.93 1.30 -3.44
N GLY A 4 4.71 1.05 -3.89
CA GLY A 4 3.55 0.86 -3.03
C GLY A 4 3.01 -0.56 -3.15
N VAL A 5 2.55 -1.12 -2.05
CA VAL A 5 1.94 -2.45 -2.02
C VAL A 5 0.48 -2.32 -1.63
N LEU A 6 -0.39 -2.89 -2.46
CA LEU A 6 -1.83 -2.93 -2.19
C LEU A 6 -2.14 -4.16 -1.34
N PHE A 7 -2.44 -3.93 -0.09
CA PHE A 7 -2.78 -4.97 0.87
C PHE A 7 -4.21 -5.50 0.67
N PRO A 8 -4.46 -6.75 1.04
CA PRO A 8 -5.81 -7.31 0.99
C PRO A 8 -6.73 -6.55 1.95
N SER A 9 -7.98 -6.38 1.54
CA SER A 9 -9.02 -5.76 2.37
C SER A 9 -9.65 -6.72 3.36
N ARG A 10 -9.27 -8.01 3.31
CA ARG A 10 -9.64 -9.08 4.25
C ARG A 10 -8.42 -9.92 4.57
N PHE A 11 -8.37 -10.44 5.77
CA PHE A 11 -7.34 -11.36 6.25
C PHE A 11 -7.97 -12.36 7.25
N GLU A 12 -7.39 -13.53 7.37
CA GLU A 12 -7.83 -14.55 8.32
C GLU A 12 -7.11 -14.40 9.66
N ASP A 13 -5.80 -14.12 9.62
CA ASP A 13 -4.96 -13.93 10.79
C ASP A 13 -4.45 -12.49 10.88
N PRO A 14 -4.88 -11.73 11.92
CA PRO A 14 -4.38 -10.37 12.15
C PRO A 14 -2.88 -10.32 12.45
N GLY A 15 -2.32 -11.36 13.07
CA GLY A 15 -0.89 -11.44 13.38
C GLY A 15 -0.05 -11.54 12.12
N GLU A 16 -0.43 -12.40 11.19
CA GLU A 16 0.21 -12.54 9.87
C GLU A 16 0.11 -11.24 9.08
N PHE A 17 -1.08 -10.67 8.99
CA PHE A 17 -1.31 -9.38 8.31
C PHE A 17 -0.38 -8.26 8.81
N LEU A 18 -0.19 -8.16 10.13
CA LEU A 18 0.69 -7.15 10.72
C LEU A 18 2.18 -7.50 10.57
N ALA A 19 2.53 -8.79 10.57
CA ALA A 19 3.89 -9.26 10.30
C ALA A 19 4.29 -8.94 8.85
N ASP A 20 3.37 -9.13 7.90
CA ASP A 20 3.58 -8.77 6.50
C ASP A 20 3.83 -7.27 6.31
N ALA A 21 3.07 -6.42 7.01
CA ALA A 21 3.29 -4.98 6.97
C ALA A 21 4.68 -4.57 7.46
N ARG A 22 5.19 -5.21 8.53
CA ARG A 22 6.56 -5.00 9.01
C ARG A 22 7.60 -5.53 8.03
N ALA A 23 7.34 -6.69 7.43
CA ALA A 23 8.24 -7.28 6.47
C ALA A 23 8.38 -6.39 5.22
N MET A 24 7.27 -5.79 4.74
CA MET A 24 7.29 -4.83 3.64
C MET A 24 8.06 -3.55 4.00
N GLU A 25 7.92 -3.03 5.23
CA GLU A 25 8.72 -1.91 5.70
C GLU A 25 10.21 -2.25 5.70
N THR A 26 10.57 -3.42 6.20
CA THR A 26 11.96 -3.91 6.23
C THR A 26 12.53 -4.13 4.83
N ALA A 27 11.71 -4.56 3.88
CA ALA A 27 12.08 -4.72 2.48
C ALA A 27 12.19 -3.38 1.71
N GLY A 28 11.97 -2.24 2.36
CA GLY A 28 12.14 -0.91 1.77
C GLY A 28 10.97 -0.43 0.92
N VAL A 29 9.78 -1.01 1.11
CA VAL A 29 8.56 -0.50 0.49
C VAL A 29 8.26 0.92 0.99
N ASP A 30 7.91 1.83 0.08
CA ASP A 30 7.61 3.23 0.43
C ASP A 30 6.23 3.41 1.06
N SER A 31 5.25 2.60 0.64
CA SER A 31 3.86 2.75 1.07
C SER A 31 3.05 1.46 0.99
N VAL A 32 2.12 1.31 1.92
CA VAL A 32 1.08 0.29 1.89
C VAL A 32 -0.27 0.96 1.66
N TRP A 33 -1.08 0.33 0.84
CA TRP A 33 -2.39 0.83 0.43
C TRP A 33 -3.48 -0.16 0.80
N VAL A 34 -4.59 0.35 1.32
CA VAL A 34 -5.81 -0.44 1.58
C VAL A 34 -6.93 0.11 0.73
N GLN A 35 -7.73 -0.77 0.13
CA GLN A 35 -8.91 -0.38 -0.63
C GLN A 35 -10.10 -0.18 0.29
N ASP A 36 -10.87 0.88 0.02
CA ASP A 36 -12.15 1.13 0.63
C ASP A 36 -13.23 0.48 -0.23
N ARG A 37 -13.89 -0.56 0.30
CA ARG A 37 -14.99 -1.29 -0.32
C ARG A 37 -16.08 -1.53 0.69
N ASP A 38 -17.32 -1.43 0.26
CA ASP A 38 -18.49 -1.49 1.15
C ASP A 38 -18.62 -2.79 1.97
N ASP A 39 -18.14 -3.93 1.42
CA ASP A 39 -18.27 -5.26 2.04
C ASP A 39 -17.01 -5.72 2.78
N ASP A 40 -15.98 -4.88 2.89
CA ASP A 40 -14.69 -5.24 3.48
C ASP A 40 -14.54 -4.70 4.92
N LEU A 41 -13.41 -5.02 5.56
CA LEU A 41 -13.05 -4.46 6.85
C LEU A 41 -12.83 -2.95 6.74
N ASP A 42 -13.07 -2.23 7.84
CA ASP A 42 -12.84 -0.79 7.91
C ASP A 42 -11.38 -0.43 7.58
N PRO A 43 -11.12 0.23 6.45
CA PRO A 43 -9.77 0.49 5.98
C PRO A 43 -8.99 1.44 6.91
N LEU A 44 -9.67 2.37 7.61
CA LEU A 44 -9.01 3.27 8.55
C LEU A 44 -8.53 2.55 9.80
N LEU A 45 -9.29 1.54 10.28
CA LEU A 45 -8.85 0.70 11.38
C LEU A 45 -7.69 -0.21 10.98
N MET A 46 -7.71 -0.75 9.76
CA MET A 46 -6.59 -1.52 9.20
C MET A 46 -5.32 -0.67 9.13
N LEU A 47 -5.42 0.55 8.59
CA LEU A 47 -4.28 1.48 8.53
C LEU A 47 -3.80 1.90 9.91
N ALA A 48 -4.69 2.05 10.91
CA ALA A 48 -4.29 2.32 12.29
C ALA A 48 -3.50 1.16 12.90
N ALA A 49 -3.91 -0.08 12.65
CA ALA A 49 -3.19 -1.27 13.10
C ALA A 49 -1.80 -1.38 12.45
N ILE A 50 -1.69 -1.13 11.15
CA ILE A 50 -0.41 -1.07 10.43
C ILE A 50 0.45 0.07 11.01
N ALA A 51 -0.14 1.25 11.27
CA ALA A 51 0.58 2.39 11.85
C ALA A 51 1.21 2.07 13.20
N ALA A 52 0.55 1.24 14.01
CA ALA A 52 1.03 0.86 15.33
C ALA A 52 2.27 -0.05 15.29
N VAL A 53 2.48 -0.79 14.21
CA VAL A 53 3.57 -1.77 14.07
C VAL A 53 4.67 -1.34 13.11
N THR A 54 4.50 -0.21 12.42
CA THR A 54 5.46 0.36 11.45
C THR A 54 5.86 1.78 11.83
N SER A 55 6.99 2.26 11.32
CA SER A 55 7.54 3.58 11.68
C SER A 55 7.78 4.52 10.50
N GLN A 56 8.12 3.98 9.34
CA GLN A 56 8.51 4.73 8.13
C GLN A 56 7.47 4.61 7.00
N LEU A 57 6.74 3.51 7.00
CA LEU A 57 5.82 3.14 5.93
C LEU A 57 4.71 4.19 5.77
N ARG A 58 4.52 4.72 4.59
CA ARG A 58 3.37 5.58 4.28
C ARG A 58 2.12 4.73 4.16
N LEU A 59 1.01 5.26 4.62
CA LEU A 59 -0.27 4.56 4.72
C LEU A 59 -1.24 5.19 3.72
N GLY A 60 -1.64 4.42 2.72
CA GLY A 60 -2.51 4.88 1.64
C GLY A 60 -3.92 4.34 1.77
N LEU A 61 -4.90 5.22 1.68
CA LEU A 61 -6.29 4.85 1.47
C LEU A 61 -6.62 5.02 -0.01
N ASN A 62 -7.04 3.92 -0.63
CA ASN A 62 -7.54 3.92 -2.01
C ASN A 62 -9.07 3.88 -1.98
N SER A 63 -9.69 5.05 -2.04
CA SER A 63 -11.14 5.17 -2.15
C SER A 63 -11.55 5.15 -3.63
N GLN A 64 -12.47 4.26 -3.98
CA GLN A 64 -13.12 4.23 -5.29
C GLN A 64 -14.43 5.04 -5.30
N VAL A 65 -14.88 5.44 -4.14
CA VAL A 65 -16.05 6.30 -3.96
C VAL A 65 -15.57 7.76 -3.98
N PRO A 66 -16.22 8.67 -4.72
CA PRO A 66 -15.92 10.10 -4.62
C PRO A 66 -15.94 10.49 -3.14
N SER A 67 -14.82 11.03 -2.67
CA SER A 67 -14.69 11.37 -1.25
C SER A 67 -15.84 12.26 -0.82
N PRO A 68 -16.54 11.96 0.30
CA PRO A 68 -17.54 12.86 0.86
C PRO A 68 -16.96 14.22 1.28
N LEU A 69 -15.67 14.45 1.10
CA LEU A 69 -15.03 15.75 1.26
C LEU A 69 -15.52 16.80 0.25
N ALA A 70 -16.23 16.39 -0.83
CA ALA A 70 -16.73 17.27 -1.89
C ALA A 70 -18.25 17.49 -1.84
N GLY A 71 -19.00 16.91 -0.89
CA GLY A 71 -20.46 17.00 -0.84
C GLY A 71 -20.99 17.22 0.58
N GLU A 72 -21.88 18.21 0.71
CA GLU A 72 -22.65 18.52 1.91
C GLU A 72 -23.64 17.37 2.26
N GLY A 73 -23.14 16.33 2.93
CA GLY A 73 -23.94 15.21 3.44
C GLY A 73 -23.56 14.85 4.87
N GLN A 74 -24.52 14.51 5.70
CA GLN A 74 -24.47 14.32 7.16
C GLN A 74 -23.49 13.26 7.69
N GLY A 75 -22.65 12.64 6.85
CA GLY A 75 -21.62 11.66 7.25
C GLY A 75 -20.19 12.22 7.34
N GLY A 76 -19.89 13.34 6.66
CA GLY A 76 -18.51 13.83 6.46
C GLY A 76 -17.73 14.20 7.74
N GLY A 77 -18.42 14.57 8.80
CA GLY A 77 -17.76 14.98 10.06
C GLY A 77 -17.16 13.82 10.87
N ALA A 78 -17.71 12.61 10.75
CA ALA A 78 -17.19 11.44 11.46
C ALA A 78 -15.93 10.90 10.78
N ASP A 79 -15.94 10.78 9.47
CA ASP A 79 -14.81 10.28 8.69
C ASP A 79 -13.63 11.25 8.73
N GLN A 80 -13.89 12.55 8.67
CA GLN A 80 -12.84 13.57 8.81
C GLN A 80 -12.16 13.50 10.18
N ARG A 81 -12.91 13.29 11.28
CA ARG A 81 -12.34 13.09 12.62
C ARG A 81 -11.52 11.81 12.70
N ARG A 82 -11.98 10.71 12.10
CA ARG A 82 -11.26 9.43 12.07
C ARG A 82 -9.93 9.57 11.31
N ILE A 83 -9.94 10.22 10.15
CA ILE A 83 -8.74 10.52 9.36
C ILE A 83 -7.79 11.43 10.15
N ALA A 84 -8.27 12.50 10.78
CA ALA A 84 -7.46 13.38 11.59
C ALA A 84 -6.81 12.64 12.78
N THR A 85 -7.57 11.76 13.44
CA THR A 85 -7.04 10.93 14.52
C THR A 85 -5.96 9.97 14.01
N LEU A 86 -6.21 9.33 12.88
CA LEU A 86 -5.25 8.44 12.24
C LEU A 86 -3.97 9.18 11.82
N GLN A 87 -4.09 10.40 11.32
CA GLN A 87 -2.93 11.26 11.01
C GLN A 87 -2.05 11.50 12.25
N LEU A 88 -2.68 11.82 13.39
CA LEU A 88 -1.94 12.01 14.64
C LEU A 88 -1.26 10.72 15.10
N LEU A 89 -1.98 9.59 15.12
CA LEU A 89 -1.46 8.29 15.54
C LEU A 89 -0.34 7.79 14.62
N SER A 90 -0.45 8.05 13.34
CA SER A 90 0.54 7.66 12.34
C SER A 90 1.68 8.65 12.15
N ARG A 91 1.74 9.75 12.90
CA ARG A 91 2.72 10.83 12.73
C ARG A 91 2.69 11.42 11.31
N ASN A 92 1.50 11.70 10.80
CA ASN A 92 1.24 12.26 9.46
C ASN A 92 1.74 11.38 8.29
N ARG A 93 1.73 10.06 8.45
CA ARG A 93 2.09 9.11 7.38
C ARG A 93 0.93 8.73 6.46
N VAL A 94 -0.30 9.13 6.77
CA VAL A 94 -1.48 8.79 5.99
C VAL A 94 -1.60 9.67 4.75
N VAL A 95 -1.85 9.03 3.61
CA VAL A 95 -2.11 9.67 2.32
C VAL A 95 -3.44 9.13 1.81
N VAL A 96 -4.38 10.02 1.56
CA VAL A 96 -5.65 9.68 0.89
C VAL A 96 -5.50 10.01 -0.58
N LEU A 97 -5.62 9.03 -1.45
CA LEU A 97 -5.66 9.23 -2.89
C LEU A 97 -6.97 8.68 -3.46
N GLU A 98 -7.60 9.48 -4.25
CA GLU A 98 -8.68 9.05 -5.12
C GLU A 98 -8.05 8.51 -6.41
N PHE A 99 -8.08 7.20 -6.62
CA PHE A 99 -7.75 6.65 -7.92
C PHE A 99 -9.01 6.77 -8.78
N PRO A 100 -8.91 7.42 -9.94
CA PRO A 100 -10.02 7.40 -10.88
C PRO A 100 -10.33 5.93 -11.18
N SER A 101 -11.56 5.50 -10.94
CA SER A 101 -12.05 4.22 -11.41
C SER A 101 -11.73 4.12 -12.90
N PRO A 102 -11.37 2.94 -13.44
CA PRO A 102 -11.29 2.76 -14.88
C PRO A 102 -12.70 2.95 -15.46
N ALA A 103 -13.11 4.21 -15.58
CA ALA A 103 -14.38 4.57 -16.18
C ALA A 103 -14.30 4.25 -17.67
N ARG A 104 -15.27 3.48 -18.12
CA ARG A 104 -15.62 3.32 -19.51
C ARG A 104 -15.34 4.59 -20.32
N GLY A 105 -14.38 4.51 -21.24
CA GLY A 105 -14.29 5.41 -22.38
C GLY A 105 -13.67 6.76 -22.11
N GLY A 106 -12.52 6.96 -22.71
CA GLY A 106 -11.93 8.17 -23.25
C GLY A 106 -12.26 9.52 -22.60
N GLY A 107 -11.26 10.12 -21.95
CA GLY A 107 -11.33 11.51 -21.56
C GLY A 107 -10.05 11.90 -20.82
N GLN A 108 -9.18 12.66 -21.50
CA GLN A 108 -8.08 13.40 -20.90
C GLN A 108 -8.67 14.39 -19.89
N GLY A 109 -8.42 14.18 -18.61
CA GLY A 109 -8.79 15.10 -17.55
C GLY A 109 -7.65 15.17 -16.54
N GLY A 110 -6.87 16.23 -16.60
CA GLY A 110 -5.75 16.50 -15.72
C GLY A 110 -6.18 16.62 -14.27
N GLY A 111 -5.72 15.72 -13.45
CA GLY A 111 -5.73 15.80 -12.00
C GLY A 111 -4.33 15.52 -11.52
N SER A 112 -3.76 16.45 -10.78
CA SER A 112 -2.39 16.43 -10.24
C SER A 112 -2.25 15.45 -9.08
N SER A 113 -2.64 14.21 -9.25
CA SER A 113 -2.13 13.11 -8.45
C SER A 113 -0.92 12.57 -9.21
N LYS A 114 0.24 12.61 -8.59
CA LYS A 114 1.43 11.94 -9.09
C LYS A 114 1.01 10.54 -9.46
N ASP A 115 1.07 10.19 -10.74
CA ASP A 115 0.41 9.00 -11.28
C ASP A 115 1.10 7.73 -10.76
N TRP A 116 0.43 7.01 -9.88
CA TRP A 116 0.79 5.67 -9.50
C TRP A 116 0.36 4.70 -10.59
N GLN A 117 1.31 3.97 -11.15
CA GLN A 117 1.01 2.95 -12.13
C GLN A 117 0.73 1.62 -11.43
N ARG A 118 -0.44 1.04 -11.67
CA ARG A 118 -0.74 -0.33 -11.20
C ARG A 118 0.02 -1.33 -12.07
N VAL A 119 0.70 -2.26 -11.42
CA VAL A 119 1.44 -3.33 -12.06
C VAL A 119 1.05 -4.66 -11.45
N GLU A 120 1.21 -5.73 -12.20
CA GLU A 120 1.03 -7.08 -11.69
C GLU A 120 2.25 -7.51 -10.87
N VAL A 121 2.07 -8.55 -10.05
CA VAL A 121 3.17 -9.17 -9.31
C VAL A 121 4.17 -9.74 -10.32
N PRO A 122 5.43 -9.29 -10.32
CA PRO A 122 6.42 -9.78 -11.26
C PRO A 122 6.76 -11.25 -10.98
N ALA A 123 7.15 -11.98 -12.02
CA ALA A 123 7.53 -13.38 -11.89
C ALA A 123 8.87 -13.55 -11.16
N ASP A 124 9.78 -12.58 -11.33
CA ASP A 124 11.15 -12.60 -10.82
C ASP A 124 11.72 -11.16 -10.70
N ARG A 125 12.96 -11.06 -10.19
CA ARG A 125 13.67 -9.78 -10.00
C ARG A 125 13.98 -9.05 -11.30
N ASP A 126 14.30 -9.78 -12.38
CA ASP A 126 14.63 -9.17 -13.66
C ASP A 126 13.40 -8.52 -14.29
N ARG A 127 12.26 -9.20 -14.17
CA ARG A 127 10.97 -8.63 -14.56
C ARG A 127 10.60 -7.43 -13.71
N TRP A 128 10.88 -7.49 -12.40
CA TRP A 128 10.68 -6.35 -11.51
C TRP A 128 11.49 -5.14 -11.91
N ALA A 129 12.80 -5.32 -12.16
CA ALA A 129 13.67 -4.24 -12.62
C ALA A 129 13.17 -3.63 -13.93
N SER A 130 12.79 -4.47 -14.90
CA SER A 130 12.25 -4.02 -16.19
C SER A 130 10.94 -3.25 -16.02
N THR A 131 10.06 -3.68 -15.11
CA THR A 131 8.79 -3.01 -14.80
C THR A 131 9.04 -1.61 -14.22
N LEU A 132 9.99 -1.49 -13.28
CA LEU A 132 10.35 -0.19 -12.69
C LEU A 132 10.96 0.76 -13.73
N GLU A 133 11.83 0.26 -14.61
CA GLU A 133 12.41 1.06 -15.69
C GLU A 133 11.34 1.56 -16.67
N GLN A 134 10.39 0.69 -17.03
CA GLN A 134 9.30 1.07 -17.93
C GLN A 134 8.41 2.13 -17.29
N ALA A 135 7.99 1.92 -16.05
CA ALA A 135 7.18 2.88 -15.31
C ALA A 135 7.89 4.25 -15.17
N GLN A 136 9.21 4.24 -14.99
CA GLN A 136 10.00 5.46 -14.93
C GLN A 136 10.05 6.17 -16.28
N LYS A 137 10.18 5.44 -17.39
CA LYS A 137 10.14 5.99 -18.76
C LYS A 137 8.78 6.59 -19.08
N ASP A 138 7.70 5.97 -18.57
CA ASP A 138 6.32 6.43 -18.72
C ASP A 138 6.02 7.66 -17.84
N GLY A 139 6.97 8.10 -16.99
CA GLY A 139 6.84 9.26 -16.13
C GLY A 139 6.02 9.00 -14.85
N ALA A 140 5.81 7.74 -14.48
CA ALA A 140 5.10 7.40 -13.26
C ALA A 140 5.86 7.88 -12.02
N TYR A 141 5.12 8.35 -11.01
CA TYR A 141 5.69 8.71 -9.71
C TYR A 141 6.11 7.47 -8.92
N GLY A 142 5.34 6.41 -9.03
CA GLY A 142 5.58 5.15 -8.37
C GLY A 142 4.75 4.02 -8.97
N VAL A 143 5.07 2.80 -8.57
CA VAL A 143 4.31 1.60 -8.93
C VAL A 143 3.51 1.10 -7.73
N LEU A 144 2.31 0.62 -8.00
CA LEU A 144 1.44 -0.01 -7.03
C LEU A 144 1.23 -1.47 -7.44
N VAL A 145 1.74 -2.39 -6.63
CA VAL A 145 1.69 -3.84 -6.88
C VAL A 145 0.77 -4.50 -5.84
N PRO A 146 -0.07 -5.47 -6.23
CA PRO A 146 -0.85 -6.25 -5.28
C PRO A 146 0.07 -6.97 -4.28
N PHE A 147 -0.39 -7.12 -3.03
CA PHE A 147 0.31 -7.93 -2.04
C PHE A 147 0.40 -9.38 -2.50
N ASP A 148 1.61 -9.93 -2.45
CA ASP A 148 1.91 -11.34 -2.67
C ASP A 148 3.11 -11.70 -1.81
N PRO A 149 3.13 -12.81 -1.07
CA PRO A 149 4.27 -13.22 -0.25
C PRO A 149 5.60 -13.29 -1.02
N ARG A 150 5.56 -13.61 -2.32
CA ARG A 150 6.74 -13.65 -3.20
C ARG A 150 7.39 -12.29 -3.39
N LEU A 151 6.64 -11.19 -3.17
CA LEU A 151 7.21 -9.84 -3.26
C LEU A 151 8.35 -9.61 -2.30
N LEU A 152 8.31 -10.21 -1.12
CA LEU A 152 9.39 -10.08 -0.13
C LEU A 152 10.73 -10.57 -0.69
N ASP A 153 10.72 -11.70 -1.41
CA ASP A 153 11.93 -12.27 -2.02
C ASP A 153 12.41 -11.42 -3.22
N ILE A 154 11.48 -10.81 -3.94
CA ILE A 154 11.78 -9.95 -5.10
C ILE A 154 12.35 -8.60 -4.64
N LEU A 155 11.78 -8.01 -3.57
CA LEU A 155 12.14 -6.68 -3.07
C LEU A 155 13.41 -6.67 -2.22
N ARG A 156 13.73 -7.77 -1.54
CA ARG A 156 14.98 -7.88 -0.78
C ARG A 156 16.17 -7.72 -1.71
N HIS A 157 17.13 -6.89 -1.30
CA HIS A 157 18.39 -6.78 -2.03
C HIS A 157 19.14 -8.12 -2.00
N PRO A 158 19.84 -8.50 -3.10
CA PRO A 158 20.60 -9.74 -3.14
C PRO A 158 21.71 -9.81 -2.07
N ASP A 159 22.17 -8.65 -1.59
CA ASP A 159 23.19 -8.52 -0.54
C ASP A 159 22.63 -8.50 0.89
N ASP A 160 21.30 -8.46 1.05
CA ASP A 160 20.69 -8.60 2.36
C ASP A 160 21.02 -10.00 2.90
N ALA A 161 21.76 -10.05 3.99
CA ALA A 161 22.09 -11.30 4.65
C ALA A 161 20.79 -12.07 4.92
N ILE A 162 20.66 -13.24 4.31
CA ILE A 162 19.55 -14.15 4.62
C ILE A 162 19.73 -14.50 6.08
N ASP A 163 18.92 -13.93 6.95
CA ASP A 163 18.90 -14.30 8.36
C ASP A 163 18.39 -15.75 8.46
N ARG A 164 19.34 -16.68 8.47
CA ARG A 164 19.10 -18.12 8.61
C ARG A 164 19.09 -18.56 10.07
N SER A 165 18.83 -17.64 10.98
CA SER A 165 18.79 -17.94 12.42
C SER A 165 17.78 -19.05 12.76
N ASP A 166 16.75 -19.23 11.94
CA ASP A 166 15.72 -20.24 12.16
C ASP A 166 16.19 -21.67 11.87
N LEU A 167 17.28 -21.84 11.11
CA LEU A 167 17.79 -23.16 10.74
C LEU A 167 18.76 -23.77 11.77
N ILE A 168 19.20 -23.01 12.76
CA ILE A 168 20.20 -23.48 13.75
C ILE A 168 19.53 -24.23 14.92
N LEU A 169 18.22 -24.11 15.11
CA LEU A 169 17.51 -24.75 16.23
C LEU A 169 17.06 -26.20 15.97
N ALA A 170 17.34 -26.77 14.80
CA ALA A 170 16.92 -28.13 14.45
C ALA A 170 18.03 -29.21 14.61
N GLN A 171 19.19 -28.91 15.18
CA GLN A 171 20.24 -29.85 15.47
C GLN A 171 20.66 -29.76 16.94
N GLY A 172 19.80 -30.27 17.82
CA GLY A 172 20.06 -30.47 19.23
C GLY A 172 19.43 -31.77 19.71
#